data_c6fd75482127a2e9464c1c13857803a7
#
_entry.id   c6fd75482127a2e9464c1c13857803a7
#
_cell.length_a   1.000
_cell.length_b   1.000
_cell.length_c   1.000
_cell.angle_alpha   90.00
_cell.angle_beta   90.00
_cell.angle_gamma   90.00
#
_symmetry.space_group_name_H-M   'P 1'
#
loop_
_entity.id
_entity.type
_entity.pdbx_description
1 polymer ?
#
loop_
_entity_poly.entity_id
_entity_poly.type
_entity_poly.pdbx_seq_one_letter_code
_entity_poly.pdbx_strand_id
1 'polypeptide(L)'
;MTELRLMLVCLVSLTGLAEGGDWPQFLGMNRTGTSTETGLLKTFPQDGPQVVWKTPLGTSMSGIAVAGKQALTLFQDETRQFAVSLSTDTGQILWKTALAPAFENGMGNGPRATPAVAEGRVFVMTGEGLLAGLDAATGKLLWKVDVPQQFGGQAAEYGVACSPLVSGDLVIVQAGSEAAGIVALQSASGKLVWKSRSGRSGYASPVLLTLAGVSQVVAFDAAGAGGLD
;
A
#
# COMPACT_ATOMS: atom_id res chain seq x y z
N MET A 1 -55.01 28.98 37.40
CA MET A 1 -53.88 29.51 36.58
C MET A 1 -52.84 28.42 36.52
N THR A 2 -52.85 27.69 35.40
CA THR A 2 -52.02 26.50 35.18
C THR A 2 -50.85 26.91 34.27
N GLU A 3 -49.67 26.94 34.81
CA GLU A 3 -48.45 27.25 34.03
C GLU A 3 -48.05 26.09 33.19
N LEU A 4 -48.08 26.26 31.87
CA LEU A 4 -47.61 25.33 30.86
C LEU A 4 -46.11 25.51 30.66
N ARG A 5 -45.24 24.65 31.23
CA ARG A 5 -43.82 24.64 31.01
C ARG A 5 -43.52 24.00 29.65
N LEU A 6 -43.10 24.82 28.69
CA LEU A 6 -42.62 24.40 27.39
C LEU A 6 -41.21 23.79 27.54
N MET A 7 -41.11 22.47 27.39
CA MET A 7 -39.84 21.78 27.44
C MET A 7 -39.22 21.83 26.02
N LEU A 8 -38.21 22.66 25.82
CA LEU A 8 -37.47 22.77 24.58
C LEU A 8 -36.52 21.54 24.47
N VAL A 9 -36.91 20.56 23.64
CA VAL A 9 -36.06 19.42 23.30
C VAL A 9 -35.06 19.91 22.24
N CYS A 10 -33.83 20.17 22.63
CA CYS A 10 -32.72 20.38 21.69
C CYS A 10 -32.40 19.04 21.01
N LEU A 11 -32.87 18.83 19.80
CA LEU A 11 -32.33 17.77 18.94
C LEU A 11 -30.90 18.15 18.54
N VAL A 12 -29.92 17.59 19.22
CA VAL A 12 -28.53 17.60 18.75
C VAL A 12 -28.47 16.60 17.61
N SER A 13 -28.49 17.11 16.38
CA SER A 13 -28.17 16.30 15.18
C SER A 13 -26.70 15.92 15.30
N LEU A 14 -26.41 14.71 15.76
CA LEU A 14 -25.10 14.10 15.54
C LEU A 14 -24.96 13.89 14.03
N THR A 15 -24.38 14.86 13.33
CA THR A 15 -23.80 14.61 12.03
C THR A 15 -22.62 13.67 12.26
N GLY A 16 -22.88 12.36 12.19
CA GLY A 16 -21.82 11.36 12.14
C GLY A 16 -20.94 11.73 10.97
N LEU A 17 -19.68 12.11 11.27
CA LEU A 17 -18.66 12.17 10.24
C LEU A 17 -18.62 10.77 9.64
N ALA A 18 -18.89 10.64 8.35
CA ALA A 18 -18.70 9.39 7.64
C ALA A 18 -17.21 9.05 7.81
N GLU A 19 -16.92 8.01 8.58
CA GLU A 19 -15.56 7.48 8.62
C GLU A 19 -15.26 6.96 7.24
N GLY A 20 -14.20 7.49 6.60
CA GLY A 20 -13.74 7.00 5.31
C GLY A 20 -13.39 5.52 5.40
N GLY A 21 -13.71 4.75 4.36
CA GLY A 21 -13.39 3.32 4.31
C GLY A 21 -11.88 3.08 4.19
N ASP A 22 -11.44 1.91 4.60
CA ASP A 22 -10.05 1.48 4.42
C ASP A 22 -9.67 1.39 2.94
N TRP A 23 -8.45 1.80 2.63
CA TRP A 23 -7.80 1.65 1.33
C TRP A 23 -6.44 0.97 1.53
N PRO A 24 -6.43 -0.32 1.96
CA PRO A 24 -5.27 -0.93 2.61
C PRO A 24 -4.13 -1.32 1.66
N GLN A 25 -4.28 -1.12 0.35
CA GLN A 25 -3.30 -1.51 -0.65
C GLN A 25 -3.48 -0.73 -1.96
N PHE A 26 -2.59 -0.97 -2.92
CA PHE A 26 -2.67 -0.44 -4.28
C PHE A 26 -4.04 -0.73 -4.90
N LEU A 27 -4.72 0.31 -5.42
CA LEU A 27 -6.07 0.27 -5.98
C LEU A 27 -7.18 -0.18 -4.99
N GLY A 28 -6.94 -0.05 -3.68
CA GLY A 28 -7.95 -0.24 -2.63
C GLY A 28 -8.22 -1.69 -2.24
N MET A 29 -9.28 -1.91 -1.49
CA MET A 29 -9.62 -3.19 -0.87
C MET A 29 -9.60 -4.36 -1.85
N ASN A 30 -10.21 -4.19 -3.02
CA ASN A 30 -10.36 -5.23 -4.05
C ASN A 30 -9.40 -5.05 -5.23
N ARG A 31 -8.44 -4.12 -5.15
CA ARG A 31 -7.50 -3.75 -6.23
C ARG A 31 -8.20 -3.38 -7.55
N THR A 32 -9.37 -2.77 -7.47
CA THR A 32 -10.17 -2.33 -8.64
C THR A 32 -10.15 -0.83 -8.87
N GLY A 33 -9.55 -0.06 -7.95
CA GLY A 33 -9.59 1.40 -7.98
C GLY A 33 -10.97 1.99 -7.67
N THR A 34 -11.89 1.19 -7.12
CA THR A 34 -13.26 1.60 -6.83
C THR A 34 -13.47 1.71 -5.33
N SER A 35 -14.00 2.86 -4.87
CA SER A 35 -14.47 3.05 -3.51
C SER A 35 -15.97 2.75 -3.43
N THR A 36 -16.41 2.20 -2.30
CA THR A 36 -17.83 2.01 -1.96
C THR A 36 -18.42 3.20 -1.18
N GLU A 37 -17.63 4.23 -0.94
CA GLU A 37 -18.08 5.42 -0.23
C GLU A 37 -19.19 6.15 -0.96
N THR A 38 -20.13 6.68 -0.20
CA THR A 38 -21.28 7.43 -0.70
C THR A 38 -21.26 8.85 -0.16
N GLY A 39 -22.06 9.75 -0.76
CA GLY A 39 -22.13 11.14 -0.32
C GLY A 39 -20.91 12.00 -0.66
N LEU A 40 -20.02 11.50 -1.51
CA LEU A 40 -18.87 12.26 -1.98
C LEU A 40 -19.31 13.51 -2.75
N LEU A 41 -18.55 14.59 -2.62
CA LEU A 41 -18.79 15.83 -3.36
C LEU A 41 -18.68 15.55 -4.85
N LYS A 42 -19.71 15.94 -5.62
CA LYS A 42 -19.70 15.88 -7.09
C LYS A 42 -18.92 17.04 -7.72
N THR A 43 -18.84 18.14 -7.00
CA THR A 43 -18.10 19.34 -7.40
C THR A 43 -17.38 19.91 -6.18
N PHE A 44 -16.17 20.40 -6.40
CA PHE A 44 -15.44 21.11 -5.34
C PHE A 44 -15.77 22.60 -5.35
N PRO A 45 -15.65 23.28 -4.19
CA PRO A 45 -15.65 24.75 -4.13
C PRO A 45 -14.57 25.34 -5.06
N GLN A 46 -14.71 26.63 -5.39
CA GLN A 46 -13.75 27.32 -6.28
C GLN A 46 -12.30 27.24 -5.76
N ASP A 47 -12.12 27.23 -4.44
CA ASP A 47 -10.81 27.11 -3.75
C ASP A 47 -10.36 25.66 -3.56
N GLY A 48 -11.06 24.68 -4.13
CA GLY A 48 -10.78 23.26 -3.98
C GLY A 48 -11.33 22.65 -2.68
N PRO A 49 -10.97 21.39 -2.38
CA PRO A 49 -11.34 20.73 -1.13
C PRO A 49 -10.61 21.35 0.07
N GLN A 50 -11.27 21.37 1.22
CA GLN A 50 -10.64 21.81 2.47
C GLN A 50 -9.46 20.90 2.80
N VAL A 51 -8.28 21.50 3.01
CA VAL A 51 -7.10 20.79 3.50
C VAL A 51 -7.19 20.66 5.03
N VAL A 52 -7.31 19.43 5.51
CA VAL A 52 -7.39 19.14 6.96
C VAL A 52 -6.00 19.20 7.60
N TRP A 53 -5.02 18.59 6.94
CA TRP A 53 -3.62 18.64 7.37
C TRP A 53 -2.67 18.46 6.17
N LYS A 54 -1.41 18.83 6.37
CA LYS A 54 -0.33 18.65 5.40
C LYS A 54 0.96 18.34 6.15
N THR A 55 1.57 17.20 5.83
CA THR A 55 2.83 16.76 6.45
C THR A 55 3.93 16.71 5.39
N PRO A 56 5.00 17.49 5.52
CA PRO A 56 6.15 17.40 4.62
C PRO A 56 6.87 16.06 4.87
N LEU A 57 7.11 15.32 3.80
CA LEU A 57 7.96 14.14 3.75
C LEU A 57 9.11 14.42 2.77
N GLY A 58 9.90 13.42 2.46
CA GLY A 58 10.93 13.52 1.43
C GLY A 58 10.39 13.21 0.04
N THR A 59 11.29 12.76 -0.84
CA THR A 59 10.99 12.39 -2.23
C THR A 59 10.30 11.03 -2.28
N SER A 60 9.24 10.92 -3.08
CA SER A 60 8.48 9.68 -3.24
C SER A 60 7.68 9.67 -4.54
N MET A 61 7.47 8.48 -5.09
CA MET A 61 6.48 8.15 -6.11
C MET A 61 5.50 7.08 -5.59
N SER A 62 5.56 6.75 -4.29
CA SER A 62 4.72 5.75 -3.65
C SER A 62 3.28 6.24 -3.47
N GLY A 63 2.32 5.35 -3.65
CA GLY A 63 0.94 5.60 -3.23
C GLY A 63 0.77 5.52 -1.72
N ILE A 64 -0.43 5.87 -1.26
CA ILE A 64 -0.80 5.85 0.16
C ILE A 64 -1.80 4.73 0.39
N ALA A 65 -1.54 3.90 1.40
CA ALA A 65 -2.52 2.96 1.94
C ALA A 65 -3.14 3.56 3.21
N VAL A 66 -4.44 3.30 3.41
CA VAL A 66 -5.17 3.74 4.61
C VAL A 66 -5.76 2.51 5.29
N ALA A 67 -5.48 2.36 6.58
CA ALA A 67 -6.02 1.28 7.40
C ALA A 67 -6.34 1.81 8.80
N GLY A 68 -7.62 1.83 9.17
CA GLY A 68 -8.10 2.46 10.38
C GLY A 68 -7.68 3.92 10.48
N LYS A 69 -6.98 4.27 11.55
CA LYS A 69 -6.48 5.64 11.80
C LYS A 69 -5.06 5.90 11.28
N GLN A 70 -4.58 5.10 10.34
CA GLN A 70 -3.22 5.19 9.80
C GLN A 70 -3.23 5.43 8.29
N ALA A 71 -2.47 6.43 7.84
CA ALA A 71 -2.08 6.63 6.44
C ALA A 71 -0.63 6.20 6.30
N LEU A 72 -0.35 5.22 5.44
CA LEU A 72 0.93 4.57 5.29
C LEU A 72 1.49 4.79 3.89
N THR A 73 2.75 5.20 3.82
CA THR A 73 3.45 5.39 2.55
C THR A 73 4.95 5.15 2.71
N LEU A 74 5.68 5.29 1.60
CA LEU A 74 7.14 5.31 1.63
C LEU A 74 7.63 6.66 1.12
N PHE A 75 8.80 7.06 1.57
CA PHE A 75 9.54 8.21 1.04
C PHE A 75 11.04 8.00 1.26
N GLN A 76 11.86 8.87 0.70
CA GLN A 76 13.28 8.95 1.03
C GLN A 76 13.72 10.37 1.35
N ASP A 77 14.72 10.48 2.19
CA ASP A 77 15.57 11.66 2.31
C ASP A 77 16.81 11.52 1.39
N GLU A 78 17.83 12.33 1.60
CA GLU A 78 19.05 12.28 0.81
C GLU A 78 19.86 10.99 1.00
N THR A 79 19.61 10.23 2.05
CA THR A 79 20.44 9.09 2.47
C THR A 79 19.70 7.76 2.48
N ARG A 80 18.40 7.75 2.76
CA ARG A 80 17.64 6.52 3.03
C ARG A 80 16.19 6.58 2.55
N GLN A 81 15.67 5.39 2.24
CA GLN A 81 14.25 5.12 2.05
C GLN A 81 13.61 4.71 3.38
N PHE A 82 12.39 5.18 3.62
CA PHE A 82 11.65 4.94 4.85
C PHE A 82 10.23 4.47 4.54
N ALA A 83 9.70 3.58 5.38
CA ALA A 83 8.27 3.44 5.59
C ALA A 83 7.82 4.41 6.69
N VAL A 84 6.64 5.00 6.54
CA VAL A 84 6.07 5.95 7.49
C VAL A 84 4.58 5.70 7.67
N SER A 85 4.12 5.84 8.91
CA SER A 85 2.71 5.90 9.26
C SER A 85 2.38 7.26 9.85
N LEU A 86 1.28 7.83 9.38
CA LEU A 86 0.74 9.11 9.86
C LEU A 86 -0.67 8.89 10.41
N SER A 87 -1.04 9.69 11.39
CA SER A 87 -2.42 9.77 11.84
C SER A 87 -3.31 10.34 10.73
N THR A 88 -4.40 9.66 10.38
CA THR A 88 -5.39 10.17 9.41
C THR A 88 -6.08 11.43 9.92
N ASP A 89 -6.20 11.61 11.24
CA ASP A 89 -6.91 12.73 11.84
C ASP A 89 -6.05 14.01 11.89
N THR A 90 -4.72 13.87 12.10
CA THR A 90 -3.84 15.01 12.38
C THR A 90 -2.64 15.15 11.44
N GLY A 91 -2.32 14.12 10.65
CA GLY A 91 -1.11 14.07 9.83
C GLY A 91 0.20 13.91 10.63
N GLN A 92 0.13 13.72 11.96
CA GLN A 92 1.32 13.49 12.77
C GLN A 92 1.95 12.13 12.42
N ILE A 93 3.28 12.08 12.38
CA ILE A 93 4.02 10.84 12.19
C ILE A 93 3.86 9.99 13.47
N LEU A 94 3.26 8.81 13.30
CA LEU A 94 3.10 7.82 14.36
C LEU A 94 4.39 6.99 14.53
N TRP A 95 4.97 6.59 13.40
CA TRP A 95 6.27 5.92 13.35
C TRP A 95 6.94 6.11 11.98
N LYS A 96 8.27 5.98 11.94
CA LYS A 96 9.10 6.02 10.75
C LYS A 96 10.22 4.98 10.86
N THR A 97 10.37 4.11 9.86
CA THR A 97 11.35 3.02 9.86
C THR A 97 12.24 3.09 8.63
N ALA A 98 13.54 3.16 8.84
CA ALA A 98 14.52 3.14 7.76
C ALA A 98 14.63 1.72 7.17
N LEU A 99 14.65 1.62 5.83
CA LEU A 99 14.62 0.36 5.09
C LEU A 99 15.93 0.09 4.35
N ALA A 100 16.33 1.03 3.50
CA ALA A 100 17.42 0.88 2.53
C ALA A 100 18.11 2.23 2.28
N PRO A 101 19.26 2.28 1.61
CA PRO A 101 19.85 3.51 1.09
C PRO A 101 18.88 4.25 0.16
N ALA A 102 19.12 5.53 -0.08
CA ALA A 102 18.35 6.30 -1.04
C ALA A 102 18.47 5.67 -2.44
N PHE A 103 17.36 5.67 -3.17
CA PHE A 103 17.29 5.14 -4.53
C PHE A 103 17.26 6.29 -5.53
N GLU A 104 18.22 6.29 -6.43
CA GLU A 104 18.33 7.28 -7.49
C GLU A 104 18.01 6.67 -8.84
N ASN A 105 17.23 7.39 -9.65
CA ASN A 105 16.87 6.97 -10.99
C ASN A 105 16.55 8.17 -11.87
N GLY A 106 16.96 8.15 -13.12
CA GLY A 106 16.73 9.23 -14.07
C GLY A 106 15.26 9.60 -14.34
N MET A 107 14.33 8.67 -14.05
CA MET A 107 12.87 8.88 -14.15
C MET A 107 12.23 9.32 -12.83
N GLY A 108 13.02 9.57 -11.81
CA GLY A 108 12.59 10.02 -10.49
C GLY A 108 13.17 9.20 -9.36
N ASN A 109 13.56 9.87 -8.30
CA ASN A 109 14.15 9.27 -7.12
C ASN A 109 13.08 8.74 -6.16
N GLY A 110 13.44 7.76 -5.34
CA GLY A 110 12.65 7.27 -4.24
C GLY A 110 11.81 6.02 -4.52
N PRO A 111 11.15 5.50 -3.47
CA PRO A 111 10.26 4.35 -3.56
C PRO A 111 9.03 4.67 -4.40
N ARG A 112 8.45 3.64 -5.03
CA ARG A 112 7.33 3.81 -5.98
C ARG A 112 6.20 2.80 -5.82
N ALA A 113 6.38 1.78 -4.99
CA ALA A 113 5.34 0.81 -4.67
C ALA A 113 4.41 1.35 -3.57
N THR A 114 3.12 1.04 -3.66
CA THR A 114 2.15 1.34 -2.58
C THR A 114 2.27 0.27 -1.49
N PRO A 115 2.29 0.63 -0.20
CA PRO A 115 2.21 -0.34 0.89
C PRO A 115 0.96 -1.21 0.82
N ALA A 116 1.04 -2.44 1.36
CA ALA A 116 -0.12 -3.27 1.63
C ALA A 116 -0.23 -3.56 3.12
N VAL A 117 -1.44 -3.44 3.67
CA VAL A 117 -1.74 -3.62 5.10
C VAL A 117 -2.67 -4.80 5.26
N ALA A 118 -2.28 -5.78 6.07
CA ALA A 118 -3.12 -6.92 6.40
C ALA A 118 -2.69 -7.52 7.75
N GLU A 119 -3.65 -7.99 8.53
CA GLU A 119 -3.43 -8.75 9.77
C GLU A 119 -2.43 -8.10 10.74
N GLY A 120 -2.53 -6.78 10.91
CA GLY A 120 -1.63 -6.02 11.80
C GLY A 120 -0.20 -5.86 11.29
N ARG A 121 0.06 -6.14 10.01
CA ARG A 121 1.35 -5.98 9.33
C ARG A 121 1.25 -5.02 8.16
N VAL A 122 2.39 -4.38 7.86
CA VAL A 122 2.58 -3.56 6.66
C VAL A 122 3.67 -4.19 5.81
N PHE A 123 3.38 -4.38 4.55
CA PHE A 123 4.33 -4.89 3.57
C PHE A 123 4.70 -3.77 2.60
N VAL A 124 5.99 -3.53 2.45
CA VAL A 124 6.54 -2.42 1.68
C VAL A 124 7.64 -2.90 0.73
N MET A 125 7.74 -2.27 -0.43
CA MET A 125 8.77 -2.55 -1.44
C MET A 125 9.53 -1.26 -1.73
N THR A 126 10.86 -1.29 -1.59
CA THR A 126 11.74 -0.16 -1.93
C THR A 126 12.01 -0.06 -3.43
N GLY A 127 12.62 1.04 -3.87
CA GLY A 127 12.89 1.29 -5.28
C GLY A 127 13.81 0.27 -5.94
N GLU A 128 14.74 -0.32 -5.21
CA GLU A 128 15.66 -1.38 -5.67
C GLU A 128 15.10 -2.80 -5.49
N GLY A 129 13.98 -2.97 -4.74
CA GLY A 129 13.33 -4.27 -4.60
C GLY A 129 13.53 -4.98 -3.26
N LEU A 130 13.90 -4.25 -2.20
CA LEU A 130 13.85 -4.78 -0.85
C LEU A 130 12.38 -4.85 -0.41
N LEU A 131 11.87 -6.06 -0.20
CA LEU A 131 10.56 -6.31 0.42
C LEU A 131 10.72 -6.43 1.92
N ALA A 132 9.90 -5.72 2.68
CA ALA A 132 9.92 -5.79 4.14
C ALA A 132 8.51 -5.94 4.71
N GLY A 133 8.41 -6.74 5.79
CA GLY A 133 7.24 -6.83 6.65
C GLY A 133 7.51 -6.10 7.95
N LEU A 134 6.60 -5.21 8.33
CA LEU A 134 6.67 -4.42 9.56
C LEU A 134 5.40 -4.66 10.41
N ASP A 135 5.51 -4.48 11.70
CA ASP A 135 4.36 -4.36 12.60
C ASP A 135 3.62 -3.05 12.31
N ALA A 136 2.33 -3.10 12.04
CA ALA A 136 1.56 -1.94 11.62
C ALA A 136 1.40 -0.89 12.72
N ALA A 137 1.35 -1.30 13.99
CA ALA A 137 1.14 -0.38 15.11
C ALA A 137 2.42 0.40 15.45
N THR A 138 3.58 -0.23 15.35
CA THR A 138 4.84 0.30 15.85
C THR A 138 5.88 0.62 14.79
N GLY A 139 5.69 0.13 13.56
CA GLY A 139 6.69 0.22 12.50
C GLY A 139 7.91 -0.67 12.70
N LYS A 140 7.91 -1.56 13.72
CA LYS A 140 9.02 -2.47 13.98
C LYS A 140 9.24 -3.40 12.79
N LEU A 141 10.47 -3.45 12.28
CA LEU A 141 10.86 -4.40 11.24
C LEU A 141 10.76 -5.83 11.78
N LEU A 142 9.95 -6.66 11.14
CA LEU A 142 9.78 -8.07 11.47
C LEU A 142 10.71 -8.94 10.63
N TRP A 143 10.77 -8.68 9.33
CA TRP A 143 11.65 -9.36 8.38
C TRP A 143 11.88 -8.49 7.14
N LYS A 144 12.92 -8.80 6.38
CA LYS A 144 13.19 -8.19 5.07
C LYS A 144 13.85 -9.18 4.13
N VAL A 145 13.61 -9.03 2.83
CA VAL A 145 14.13 -9.87 1.75
C VAL A 145 14.54 -8.95 0.59
N ASP A 146 15.79 -9.04 0.16
CA ASP A 146 16.23 -8.46 -1.10
C ASP A 146 15.76 -9.40 -2.23
N VAL A 147 14.65 -9.02 -2.86
CA VAL A 147 13.95 -9.89 -3.82
C VAL A 147 14.81 -10.13 -5.08
N PRO A 148 15.38 -9.10 -5.73
CA PRO A 148 16.28 -9.33 -6.85
C PRO A 148 17.48 -10.22 -6.50
N GLN A 149 18.17 -9.93 -5.42
CA GLN A 149 19.35 -10.68 -5.00
C GLN A 149 19.02 -12.15 -4.69
N GLN A 150 17.94 -12.39 -3.93
CA GLN A 150 17.58 -13.75 -3.48
C GLN A 150 17.08 -14.64 -4.60
N PHE A 151 16.40 -14.06 -5.60
CA PHE A 151 15.74 -14.83 -6.66
C PHE A 151 16.41 -14.70 -8.03
N GLY A 152 17.59 -14.05 -8.10
CA GLY A 152 18.36 -13.89 -9.33
C GLY A 152 17.70 -12.98 -10.36
N GLY A 153 16.82 -12.07 -9.89
CA GLY A 153 16.13 -11.11 -10.72
C GLY A 153 16.90 -9.81 -10.87
N GLN A 154 16.32 -8.92 -11.64
CA GLN A 154 16.77 -7.55 -11.80
C GLN A 154 15.58 -6.61 -11.68
N ALA A 155 15.76 -5.49 -11.00
CA ALA A 155 14.79 -4.42 -11.05
C ALA A 155 14.60 -3.96 -12.51
N ALA A 156 13.38 -3.58 -12.88
CA ALA A 156 13.14 -2.93 -14.15
C ALA A 156 13.91 -1.60 -14.22
N GLU A 157 14.11 -1.08 -15.43
CA GLU A 157 14.94 0.12 -15.72
C GLU A 157 14.61 1.30 -14.79
N TYR A 158 13.34 1.50 -14.47
CA TYR A 158 12.88 2.62 -13.63
C TYR A 158 12.66 2.21 -12.16
N GLY A 159 13.24 1.10 -11.74
CA GLY A 159 13.12 0.55 -10.40
C GLY A 159 11.87 -0.31 -10.20
N VAL A 160 11.68 -0.82 -8.97
CA VAL A 160 10.59 -1.73 -8.64
C VAL A 160 9.34 -0.95 -8.23
N ALA A 161 8.32 -0.94 -9.10
CA ALA A 161 7.01 -0.32 -8.85
C ALA A 161 5.92 -1.33 -8.42
N CYS A 162 6.23 -2.61 -8.45
CA CYS A 162 5.32 -3.67 -8.04
C CYS A 162 4.89 -3.50 -6.58
N SER A 163 3.62 -3.18 -6.35
CA SER A 163 3.03 -3.11 -5.02
C SER A 163 2.70 -4.52 -4.53
N PRO A 164 3.07 -4.88 -3.28
CA PRO A 164 2.81 -6.20 -2.73
C PRO A 164 1.31 -6.55 -2.76
N LEU A 165 0.98 -7.78 -3.15
CA LEU A 165 -0.34 -8.37 -3.00
C LEU A 165 -0.33 -9.26 -1.77
N VAL A 166 -1.29 -9.06 -0.86
CA VAL A 166 -1.50 -9.97 0.27
C VAL A 166 -2.71 -10.85 -0.02
N SER A 167 -2.53 -12.16 0.13
CA SER A 167 -3.59 -13.16 -0.02
C SER A 167 -3.43 -14.23 1.04
N GLY A 168 -4.36 -14.26 2.02
CA GLY A 168 -4.19 -15.11 3.19
C GLY A 168 -2.87 -14.82 3.92
N ASP A 169 -2.10 -15.84 4.19
CA ASP A 169 -0.78 -15.76 4.84
C ASP A 169 0.39 -15.51 3.87
N LEU A 170 0.11 -15.14 2.62
CA LEU A 170 1.10 -14.91 1.57
C LEU A 170 1.25 -13.43 1.21
N VAL A 171 2.49 -13.02 0.95
CA VAL A 171 2.84 -11.76 0.27
C VAL A 171 3.43 -12.10 -1.09
N ILE A 172 2.84 -11.59 -2.14
CA ILE A 172 3.14 -11.95 -3.53
C ILE A 172 3.68 -10.73 -4.25
N VAL A 173 4.84 -10.88 -4.88
CA VAL A 173 5.53 -9.81 -5.64
C VAL A 173 6.21 -10.36 -6.88
N GLN A 174 6.57 -9.47 -7.81
CA GLN A 174 7.46 -9.80 -8.92
C GLN A 174 8.90 -9.90 -8.43
N ALA A 175 9.61 -10.95 -8.83
CA ALA A 175 11.02 -11.14 -8.56
C ALA A 175 11.90 -10.88 -9.80
N GLY A 176 11.32 -10.97 -11.00
CA GLY A 176 11.94 -10.49 -12.24
C GLY A 176 13.04 -11.35 -12.81
N SER A 177 12.99 -12.67 -12.62
CA SER A 177 13.87 -13.62 -13.29
C SER A 177 13.09 -14.73 -13.99
N GLU A 178 13.73 -15.39 -14.95
CA GLU A 178 13.13 -16.54 -15.64
C GLU A 178 12.83 -17.73 -14.71
N ALA A 179 13.62 -17.87 -13.65
CA ALA A 179 13.46 -18.93 -12.66
C ALA A 179 12.51 -18.57 -11.51
N ALA A 180 12.19 -17.29 -11.37
CA ALA A 180 11.37 -16.74 -10.31
C ALA A 180 10.76 -15.40 -10.77
N GLY A 181 9.80 -15.44 -11.68
CA GLY A 181 9.11 -14.22 -12.15
C GLY A 181 8.23 -13.64 -11.08
N ILE A 182 7.38 -14.48 -10.48
CA ILE A 182 6.53 -14.15 -9.32
C ILE A 182 6.94 -15.04 -8.16
N VAL A 183 6.99 -14.46 -6.97
CA VAL A 183 7.26 -15.20 -5.72
C VAL A 183 6.17 -14.90 -4.70
N ALA A 184 5.80 -15.94 -3.94
CA ALA A 184 4.98 -15.82 -2.75
C ALA A 184 5.81 -16.14 -1.52
N LEU A 185 5.80 -15.23 -0.58
CA LEU A 185 6.51 -15.34 0.69
C LEU A 185 5.49 -15.42 1.83
N GLN A 186 5.82 -16.15 2.88
CA GLN A 186 5.00 -16.19 4.08
C GLN A 186 4.97 -14.82 4.76
N SER A 187 3.80 -14.25 4.98
CA SER A 187 3.60 -12.91 5.52
C SER A 187 4.22 -12.70 6.90
N ALA A 188 4.25 -13.76 7.71
CA ALA A 188 4.81 -13.71 9.06
C ALA A 188 6.35 -13.70 9.13
N SER A 189 7.05 -14.25 8.11
CA SER A 189 8.48 -14.54 8.19
C SER A 189 9.31 -14.14 6.97
N GLY A 190 8.69 -13.81 5.84
CA GLY A 190 9.37 -13.56 4.58
C GLY A 190 9.98 -14.82 3.94
N LYS A 191 9.69 -16.02 4.45
CA LYS A 191 10.18 -17.28 3.86
C LYS A 191 9.45 -17.58 2.56
N LEU A 192 10.20 -18.07 1.56
CA LEU A 192 9.64 -18.50 0.29
C LEU A 192 8.66 -19.67 0.50
N VAL A 193 7.47 -19.55 -0.07
CA VAL A 193 6.45 -20.62 -0.13
C VAL A 193 6.42 -21.22 -1.52
N TRP A 194 6.27 -20.39 -2.55
CA TRP A 194 6.35 -20.84 -3.94
C TRP A 194 6.92 -19.76 -4.87
N LYS A 195 7.35 -20.16 -6.04
CA LYS A 195 7.77 -19.29 -7.12
C LYS A 195 7.31 -19.86 -8.45
N SER A 196 6.92 -18.98 -9.36
CA SER A 196 6.60 -19.34 -10.74
C SER A 196 7.79 -19.05 -11.67
N ARG A 197 7.76 -19.65 -12.85
CA ARG A 197 8.60 -19.21 -13.96
C ARG A 197 7.88 -18.08 -14.69
N SER A 198 8.59 -17.03 -14.98
CA SER A 198 8.11 -15.89 -15.75
C SER A 198 9.29 -15.15 -16.36
N GLY A 199 9.02 -14.09 -17.10
CA GLY A 199 10.06 -13.27 -17.70
C GLY A 199 10.67 -12.23 -16.73
N ARG A 200 11.24 -11.18 -17.30
CA ARG A 200 11.82 -10.06 -16.55
C ARG A 200 10.74 -9.27 -15.82
N SER A 201 11.15 -8.54 -14.79
CA SER A 201 10.25 -7.63 -14.08
C SER A 201 9.57 -6.64 -15.03
N GLY A 202 8.26 -6.50 -14.85
CA GLY A 202 7.49 -5.36 -15.32
C GLY A 202 7.26 -4.36 -14.18
N TYR A 203 6.37 -3.39 -14.42
CA TYR A 203 5.99 -2.38 -13.45
C TYR A 203 4.64 -2.65 -12.80
N ALA A 204 3.89 -3.64 -13.33
CA ALA A 204 2.56 -3.96 -12.85
C ALA A 204 2.59 -4.66 -11.49
N SER A 205 1.53 -4.45 -10.73
CA SER A 205 1.30 -5.15 -9.47
C SER A 205 0.40 -6.36 -9.70
N PRO A 206 0.68 -7.53 -9.09
CA PRO A 206 -0.18 -8.70 -9.22
C PRO A 206 -1.55 -8.44 -8.59
N VAL A 207 -2.57 -9.11 -9.13
CA VAL A 207 -3.94 -9.03 -8.59
C VAL A 207 -4.49 -10.43 -8.39
N LEU A 208 -5.38 -10.60 -7.42
CA LEU A 208 -6.14 -11.83 -7.23
C LEU A 208 -7.48 -11.69 -7.93
N LEU A 209 -7.78 -12.58 -8.88
CA LEU A 209 -9.02 -12.61 -9.63
C LEU A 209 -9.63 -14.01 -9.62
N THR A 210 -10.96 -14.08 -9.66
CA THR A 210 -11.65 -15.35 -9.91
C THR A 210 -12.04 -15.40 -11.39
N LEU A 211 -11.34 -16.25 -12.15
CA LEU A 211 -11.56 -16.44 -13.58
C LEU A 211 -12.11 -17.84 -13.82
N ALA A 212 -13.26 -17.94 -14.49
CA ALA A 212 -13.96 -19.21 -14.74
C ALA A 212 -14.15 -20.07 -13.47
N GLY A 213 -14.40 -19.42 -12.30
CA GLY A 213 -14.60 -20.11 -11.03
C GLY A 213 -13.29 -20.49 -10.30
N VAL A 214 -12.14 -20.23 -10.85
CA VAL A 214 -10.83 -20.51 -10.25
C VAL A 214 -10.20 -19.18 -9.75
N SER A 215 -9.77 -19.17 -8.49
CA SER A 215 -9.04 -18.03 -7.91
C SER A 215 -7.60 -18.08 -8.40
N GLN A 216 -7.13 -17.01 -9.03
CA GLN A 216 -5.81 -16.94 -9.66
C GLN A 216 -5.10 -15.64 -9.32
N VAL A 217 -3.81 -15.72 -9.09
CA VAL A 217 -2.93 -14.56 -9.10
C VAL A 217 -2.62 -14.20 -10.54
N VAL A 218 -3.16 -13.09 -11.00
CA VAL A 218 -2.86 -12.59 -12.35
C VAL A 218 -1.73 -11.59 -12.26
N ALA A 219 -0.70 -11.81 -13.03
CA ALA A 219 0.47 -10.95 -13.12
C ALA A 219 0.72 -10.54 -14.57
N PHE A 220 1.28 -9.36 -14.74
CA PHE A 220 1.73 -8.81 -16.01
C PHE A 220 3.20 -8.41 -15.87
N ASP A 221 4.07 -9.10 -16.58
CA ASP A 221 5.52 -8.84 -16.61
C ASP A 221 6.00 -8.56 -18.04
N ALA A 222 7.30 -8.50 -18.26
CA ALA A 222 7.85 -8.23 -19.58
C ALA A 222 7.64 -9.37 -20.59
N ALA A 223 7.23 -10.56 -20.15
CA ALA A 223 6.87 -11.68 -21.03
C ALA A 223 5.39 -11.66 -21.43
N GLY A 224 4.53 -10.93 -20.68
CA GLY A 224 3.10 -10.83 -20.94
C GLY A 224 2.25 -11.02 -19.68
N ALA A 225 0.95 -11.32 -19.88
CA ALA A 225 0.01 -11.60 -18.81
C ALA A 225 -0.09 -13.11 -18.56
N GLY A 226 -0.14 -13.51 -17.29
CA GLY A 226 -0.33 -14.90 -16.88
C GLY A 226 -1.14 -15.02 -15.59
N GLY A 227 -1.93 -16.10 -15.49
CA GLY A 227 -2.63 -16.51 -14.27
C GLY A 227 -1.91 -17.68 -13.60
N LEU A 228 -1.86 -17.66 -12.28
CA LEU A 228 -1.27 -18.69 -11.42
C LEU A 228 -2.34 -19.12 -10.42
N ASP A 229 -2.65 -20.38 -10.34
CA ASP A 229 -3.60 -21.02 -9.40
C ASP A 229 -2.90 -21.61 -8.17
#